data_6fb98fe11e491014fff85a5093fcdcb8
#
_entry.id   6fb98fe11e491014fff85a5093fcdcb8
#
_cell.length_a   1.000
_cell.length_b   1.000
_cell.length_c   1.000
_cell.angle_alpha   90.00
_cell.angle_beta   90.00
_cell.angle_gamma   90.00
#
_symmetry.space_group_name_H-M   'P 1'
#
loop_
_entity.id
_entity.type
_entity.pdbx_description
1 polymer ?
#
loop_
_entity_poly.entity_id
_entity_poly.type
_entity_poly.pdbx_seq_one_letter_code
_entity_poly.pdbx_strand_id
1 'polypeptide(L)'
;NNMKKEIGLVLSGGGTKGIAEAGVLKFLEEKNIFPEVIAGTSAGAIVGGLYSFGKSPDEILEFFKSVYFFNWKHFTLTKPGFINSEVFRLYLKPIIGEIKIKDLKLELLITATDLVQGVTHVFDGDTYLLDAIIASCSVPGLTSPFQKDGMLLSDGGILNNFPSNLIREKCEKLIGVYVSPLQD
;
A
#
# COMPACT_ATOMS: atom_id res chain seq x y z
N ASN A 1 -11.57 -24.58 -9.21
CA ASN A 1 -12.59 -23.64 -8.72
C ASN A 1 -11.99 -22.86 -7.55
N ASN A 2 -11.37 -21.71 -7.85
CA ASN A 2 -11.08 -20.76 -6.78
C ASN A 2 -12.43 -20.16 -6.36
N MET A 3 -12.91 -20.53 -5.19
CA MET A 3 -14.08 -19.87 -4.60
C MET A 3 -13.75 -18.39 -4.40
N LYS A 4 -14.69 -17.51 -4.79
CA LYS A 4 -14.54 -16.07 -4.53
C LYS A 4 -14.46 -15.83 -3.02
N LYS A 5 -13.62 -14.89 -2.61
CA LYS A 5 -13.59 -14.37 -1.25
C LYS A 5 -14.88 -13.60 -0.96
N GLU A 6 -15.31 -13.55 0.27
CA GLU A 6 -16.53 -12.81 0.59
C GLU A 6 -16.32 -11.31 0.42
N ILE A 7 -15.27 -10.76 1.04
CA ILE A 7 -15.01 -9.32 1.09
C ILE A 7 -13.63 -9.00 0.55
N GLY A 8 -13.58 -8.14 -0.45
CA GLY A 8 -12.36 -7.50 -0.95
C GLY A 8 -12.30 -6.04 -0.53
N LEU A 9 -11.08 -5.54 -0.30
CA LEU A 9 -10.81 -4.15 0.06
C LEU A 9 -9.79 -3.54 -0.90
N VAL A 10 -10.10 -2.36 -1.43
CA VAL A 10 -9.18 -1.55 -2.24
C VAL A 10 -8.78 -0.32 -1.48
N LEU A 11 -7.47 -0.09 -1.37
CA LEU A 11 -6.87 1.06 -0.70
C LEU A 11 -6.08 1.89 -1.71
N SER A 12 -6.51 3.12 -1.93
CA SER A 12 -5.87 4.02 -2.89
C SER A 12 -4.52 4.54 -2.40
N GLY A 13 -3.70 5.02 -3.31
CA GLY A 13 -2.61 5.93 -2.97
C GLY A 13 -3.13 7.27 -2.46
N GLY A 14 -2.33 7.97 -1.66
CA GLY A 14 -2.73 9.26 -1.11
C GLY A 14 -1.73 9.90 -0.16
N GLY A 15 -0.46 9.51 -0.20
CA GLY A 15 0.59 10.08 0.62
C GLY A 15 0.31 9.97 2.12
N THR A 16 0.15 11.11 2.81
CA THR A 16 -0.10 11.15 4.25
C THR A 16 -1.47 10.61 4.67
N LYS A 17 -2.36 10.35 3.72
CA LYS A 17 -3.76 9.96 3.98
C LYS A 17 -3.94 8.47 4.34
N GLY A 18 -2.87 7.68 4.41
CA GLY A 18 -2.90 6.32 4.94
C GLY A 18 -3.49 6.22 6.35
N ILE A 19 -3.40 7.30 7.14
CA ILE A 19 -4.07 7.41 8.46
C ILE A 19 -5.59 7.24 8.32
N ALA A 20 -6.20 7.85 7.30
CA ALA A 20 -7.63 7.72 7.06
C ALA A 20 -8.03 6.29 6.68
N GLU A 21 -7.19 5.60 5.89
CA GLU A 21 -7.40 4.20 5.52
C GLU A 21 -7.33 3.27 6.72
N ALA A 22 -6.38 3.49 7.64
CA ALA A 22 -6.31 2.76 8.91
C ALA A 22 -7.56 3.01 9.78
N GLY A 23 -8.09 4.23 9.78
CA GLY A 23 -9.35 4.57 10.44
C GLY A 23 -10.55 3.81 9.86
N VAL A 24 -10.59 3.64 8.54
CA VAL A 24 -11.62 2.83 7.87
C VAL A 24 -11.51 1.36 8.27
N LEU A 25 -10.30 0.80 8.30
CA LEU A 25 -10.09 -0.58 8.78
C LEU A 25 -10.61 -0.77 10.20
N LYS A 26 -10.33 0.18 11.10
CA LYS A 26 -10.85 0.15 12.48
C LYS A 26 -12.38 0.13 12.50
N PHE A 27 -13.02 1.00 11.74
CA PHE A 27 -14.48 1.03 11.61
C PHE A 27 -15.05 -0.30 11.08
N LEU A 28 -14.41 -0.88 10.06
CA LEU A 28 -14.85 -2.17 9.51
C LEU A 28 -14.78 -3.28 10.55
N GLU A 29 -13.69 -3.37 11.32
CA GLU A 29 -13.57 -4.35 12.41
C GLU A 29 -14.64 -4.15 13.49
N GLU A 30 -14.95 -2.91 13.88
CA GLU A 30 -16.02 -2.58 14.82
C GLU A 30 -17.42 -3.04 14.32
N LYS A 31 -17.57 -3.16 13.00
CA LYS A 31 -18.78 -3.70 12.35
C LYS A 31 -18.69 -5.20 12.05
N ASN A 32 -17.67 -5.89 12.54
CA ASN A 32 -17.39 -7.31 12.23
C ASN A 32 -17.25 -7.57 10.72
N ILE A 33 -16.67 -6.61 9.98
CA ILE A 33 -16.38 -6.73 8.56
C ILE A 33 -14.86 -6.92 8.40
N PHE A 34 -14.46 -8.10 7.94
CA PHE A 34 -13.05 -8.47 7.80
C PHE A 34 -12.73 -8.78 6.33
N PRO A 35 -11.88 -7.97 5.69
CA PRO A 35 -11.43 -8.24 4.31
C PRO A 35 -10.62 -9.54 4.24
N GLU A 36 -10.79 -10.30 3.17
CA GLU A 36 -10.04 -11.53 2.90
C GLU A 36 -9.02 -11.36 1.77
N VAL A 37 -9.21 -10.35 0.92
CA VAL A 37 -8.28 -9.97 -0.14
C VAL A 37 -8.19 -8.45 -0.20
N ILE A 38 -6.97 -7.95 -0.33
CA ILE A 38 -6.68 -6.51 -0.34
C ILE A 38 -5.86 -6.17 -1.59
N ALA A 39 -6.20 -5.06 -2.25
CA ALA A 39 -5.36 -4.43 -3.24
C ALA A 39 -4.99 -3.02 -2.76
N GLY A 40 -3.71 -2.69 -2.80
CA GLY A 40 -3.21 -1.41 -2.32
C GLY A 40 -2.14 -0.80 -3.22
N THR A 41 -2.12 0.52 -3.23
CA THR A 41 -1.19 1.35 -4.00
C THR A 41 -0.59 2.40 -3.07
N SER A 42 0.74 2.59 -3.09
CA SER A 42 1.45 3.62 -2.31
C SER A 42 1.08 3.58 -0.81
N ALA A 43 0.46 4.62 -0.24
CA ALA A 43 -0.03 4.59 1.14
C ALA A 43 -0.92 3.38 1.42
N GLY A 44 -1.79 3.02 0.48
CA GLY A 44 -2.65 1.83 0.55
C GLY A 44 -1.86 0.52 0.57
N ALA A 45 -0.68 0.47 -0.08
CA ALA A 45 0.22 -0.67 0.01
C ALA A 45 0.84 -0.82 1.41
N ILE A 46 1.16 0.28 2.08
CA ILE A 46 1.65 0.27 3.47
C ILE A 46 0.56 -0.24 4.40
N VAL A 47 -0.63 0.35 4.33
CA VAL A 47 -1.78 -0.02 5.19
C VAL A 47 -2.18 -1.48 4.93
N GLY A 48 -2.37 -1.85 3.68
CA GLY A 48 -2.74 -3.23 3.28
C GLY A 48 -1.66 -4.24 3.66
N GLY A 49 -0.38 -3.89 3.49
CA GLY A 49 0.77 -4.72 3.87
C GLY A 49 0.83 -4.99 5.37
N LEU A 50 0.74 -3.95 6.19
CA LEU A 50 0.76 -4.09 7.65
C LEU A 50 -0.46 -4.87 8.15
N TYR A 51 -1.65 -4.60 7.61
CA TYR A 51 -2.86 -5.31 7.99
C TYR A 51 -2.80 -6.79 7.58
N SER A 52 -2.37 -7.10 6.37
CA SER A 52 -2.22 -8.48 5.88
C SER A 52 -1.12 -9.26 6.62
N PHE A 53 -0.11 -8.55 7.13
CA PHE A 53 0.91 -9.11 8.02
C PHE A 53 0.33 -9.48 9.39
N GLY A 54 -0.72 -8.79 9.85
CA GLY A 54 -1.44 -9.06 11.10
C GLY A 54 -1.36 -7.93 12.11
N LYS A 55 -1.02 -6.72 11.68
CA LYS A 55 -1.11 -5.54 12.54
C LYS A 55 -2.56 -5.08 12.66
N SER A 56 -2.93 -4.65 13.87
CA SER A 56 -4.24 -4.05 14.11
C SER A 56 -4.32 -2.65 13.49
N PRO A 57 -5.53 -2.12 13.22
CA PRO A 57 -5.70 -0.74 12.77
C PRO A 57 -5.04 0.30 13.70
N ASP A 58 -5.08 0.09 15.02
CA ASP A 58 -4.44 0.98 15.98
C ASP A 58 -2.90 0.93 15.88
N GLU A 59 -2.30 -0.25 15.69
CA GLU A 59 -0.86 -0.38 15.45
C GLU A 59 -0.45 0.29 14.14
N ILE A 60 -1.28 0.23 13.09
CA ILE A 60 -1.04 0.91 11.82
C ILE A 60 -1.09 2.44 12.01
N LEU A 61 -2.05 2.94 12.78
CA LEU A 61 -2.12 4.37 13.14
C LEU A 61 -0.88 4.83 13.89
N GLU A 62 -0.41 4.06 14.87
CA GLU A 62 0.81 4.39 15.62
C GLU A 62 2.06 4.36 14.73
N PHE A 63 2.13 3.43 13.77
CA PHE A 63 3.19 3.42 12.77
C PHE A 63 3.26 4.77 12.01
N PHE A 64 2.14 5.24 11.45
CA PHE A 64 2.10 6.50 10.72
C PHE A 64 2.41 7.70 11.62
N LYS A 65 1.89 7.75 12.84
CA LYS A 65 2.21 8.80 13.80
C LYS A 65 3.72 8.85 14.09
N SER A 66 4.34 7.71 14.31
CA SER A 66 5.78 7.62 14.55
C SER A 66 6.58 8.12 13.35
N VAL A 67 6.26 7.66 12.15
CA VAL A 67 6.95 8.10 10.93
C VAL A 67 6.82 9.62 10.73
N TYR A 68 5.62 10.17 10.88
CA TYR A 68 5.38 11.60 10.66
C TYR A 68 5.99 12.46 11.77
N PHE A 69 5.88 12.06 13.03
CA PHE A 69 6.42 12.80 14.17
C PHE A 69 7.95 12.90 14.09
N PHE A 70 8.64 11.79 13.89
CA PHE A 70 10.10 11.79 13.84
C PHE A 70 10.68 12.44 12.59
N ASN A 71 9.92 12.50 11.49
CA ASN A 71 10.35 13.12 10.25
C ASN A 71 9.84 14.56 10.06
N TRP A 72 9.12 15.13 11.04
CA TRP A 72 8.62 16.51 11.00
C TRP A 72 9.73 17.53 10.64
N LYS A 73 10.94 17.35 11.19
CA LYS A 73 12.08 18.24 10.94
C LYS A 73 12.59 18.16 9.49
N HIS A 74 12.37 17.07 8.80
CA HIS A 74 12.76 16.87 7.40
C HIS A 74 11.68 17.34 6.40
N PHE A 75 10.45 17.56 6.86
CA PHE A 75 9.35 18.09 6.04
C PHE A 75 9.57 19.51 5.55
N THR A 76 10.45 20.28 6.18
CA THR A 76 10.74 21.67 5.81
C THR A 76 11.56 21.81 4.52
N LEU A 77 12.17 20.73 4.03
CA LEU A 77 13.04 20.72 2.85
C LEU A 77 12.41 20.05 1.61
N THR A 78 11.28 19.38 1.77
CA THR A 78 10.54 18.72 0.69
C THR A 78 9.11 19.22 0.65
N LYS A 79 8.42 19.05 -0.49
CA LYS A 79 7.00 19.45 -0.61
C LYS A 79 6.18 18.81 0.53
N PRO A 80 5.31 19.58 1.20
CA PRO A 80 4.48 19.07 2.28
C PRO A 80 3.69 17.84 1.83
N GLY A 81 3.75 16.76 2.62
CA GLY A 81 2.98 15.53 2.36
C GLY A 81 3.73 14.38 1.68
N PHE A 82 5.01 14.55 1.32
CA PHE A 82 5.82 13.48 0.75
C PHE A 82 6.93 13.05 1.71
N ILE A 83 6.95 11.75 2.03
CA ILE A 83 8.06 11.10 2.75
C ILE A 83 8.83 10.27 1.73
N ASN A 84 10.17 10.33 1.80
CA ASN A 84 11.02 9.48 1.00
C ASN A 84 10.72 8.01 1.30
N SER A 85 10.57 7.19 0.25
CA SER A 85 10.28 5.74 0.38
C SER A 85 11.32 5.00 1.23
N GLU A 86 12.57 5.41 1.23
CA GLU A 86 13.63 4.82 2.08
C GLU A 86 13.41 5.10 3.58
N VAL A 87 12.73 6.17 3.95
CA VAL A 87 12.31 6.40 5.33
C VAL A 87 11.32 5.32 5.76
N PHE A 88 10.35 4.98 4.91
CA PHE A 88 9.43 3.88 5.19
C PHE A 88 10.17 2.55 5.33
N ARG A 89 11.22 2.30 4.55
CA ARG A 89 12.06 1.11 4.69
C ARG A 89 12.63 0.99 6.11
N LEU A 90 13.17 2.07 6.66
CA LEU A 90 13.74 2.09 8.01
C LEU A 90 12.73 1.73 9.10
N TYR A 91 11.49 2.18 8.96
CA TYR A 91 10.43 1.92 9.94
C TYR A 91 9.72 0.58 9.72
N LEU A 92 9.59 0.12 8.48
CA LEU A 92 8.90 -1.13 8.16
C LEU A 92 9.76 -2.36 8.40
N LYS A 93 11.07 -2.30 8.06
CA LYS A 93 11.97 -3.46 8.18
C LYS A 93 11.97 -4.12 9.55
N PRO A 94 12.03 -3.38 10.69
CA PRO A 94 11.95 -3.98 12.01
C PRO A 94 10.61 -4.67 12.32
N ILE A 95 9.54 -4.28 11.64
CA ILE A 95 8.17 -4.78 11.88
C ILE A 95 7.90 -6.04 11.05
N ILE A 96 8.15 -5.98 9.74
CA ILE A 96 7.75 -7.04 8.80
C ILE A 96 8.90 -7.94 8.37
N GLY A 97 10.16 -7.52 8.57
CA GLY A 97 11.33 -8.34 8.22
C GLY A 97 11.39 -8.69 6.73
N GLU A 98 11.76 -9.94 6.46
CA GLU A 98 11.93 -10.50 5.11
C GLU A 98 10.77 -11.45 4.74
N ILE A 99 9.54 -11.08 5.08
CA ILE A 99 8.37 -11.86 4.69
C ILE A 99 8.04 -11.68 3.20
N LYS A 100 7.63 -12.75 2.54
CA LYS A 100 7.13 -12.72 1.17
C LYS A 100 5.62 -12.47 1.15
N ILE A 101 5.12 -11.88 0.06
CA ILE A 101 3.69 -11.60 -0.10
C ILE A 101 2.84 -12.85 0.05
N LYS A 102 3.30 -13.99 -0.50
CA LYS A 102 2.57 -15.28 -0.41
C LYS A 102 2.43 -15.84 1.01
N ASP A 103 3.29 -15.39 1.94
CA ASP A 103 3.33 -15.89 3.32
C ASP A 103 2.49 -15.01 4.28
N LEU A 104 1.80 -14.00 3.75
CA LEU A 104 0.91 -13.14 4.52
C LEU A 104 -0.37 -13.87 4.92
N LYS A 105 -1.01 -13.39 5.99
CA LYS A 105 -2.27 -13.95 6.50
C LYS A 105 -3.45 -13.73 5.57
N LEU A 106 -3.44 -12.63 4.80
CA LEU A 106 -4.46 -12.29 3.82
C LEU A 106 -3.84 -12.20 2.43
N GLU A 107 -4.62 -12.50 1.41
CA GLU A 107 -4.21 -12.28 0.02
C GLU A 107 -4.03 -10.77 -0.23
N LEU A 108 -2.83 -10.38 -0.65
CA LEU A 108 -2.47 -8.99 -0.90
C LEU A 108 -1.93 -8.81 -2.32
N LEU A 109 -2.48 -7.81 -3.02
CA LEU A 109 -1.97 -7.35 -4.31
C LEU A 109 -1.44 -5.92 -4.14
N ILE A 110 -0.19 -5.71 -4.50
CA ILE A 110 0.46 -4.39 -4.49
C ILE A 110 0.79 -4.02 -5.93
N THR A 111 0.54 -2.77 -6.30
CA THR A 111 0.83 -2.24 -7.62
C THR A 111 1.99 -1.26 -7.61
N ALA A 112 2.74 -1.26 -8.70
CA ALA A 112 3.71 -0.23 -9.06
C ALA A 112 3.52 0.14 -10.54
N THR A 113 4.14 1.22 -10.98
CA THR A 113 4.19 1.60 -12.38
C THR A 113 5.54 1.20 -12.97
N ASP A 114 5.57 0.37 -13.99
CA ASP A 114 6.76 0.14 -14.79
C ASP A 114 6.93 1.31 -15.76
N LEU A 115 7.93 2.15 -15.49
CA LEU A 115 8.24 3.34 -16.31
C LEU A 115 8.84 2.99 -17.67
N VAL A 116 9.42 1.80 -17.82
CA VAL A 116 10.00 1.35 -19.09
C VAL A 116 8.90 0.93 -20.06
N GLN A 117 7.96 0.14 -19.59
CA GLN A 117 6.87 -0.37 -20.41
C GLN A 117 5.61 0.50 -20.40
N GLY A 118 5.48 1.41 -19.43
CA GLY A 118 4.28 2.24 -19.27
C GLY A 118 3.05 1.45 -18.85
N VAL A 119 3.22 0.41 -18.01
CA VAL A 119 2.13 -0.45 -17.56
C VAL A 119 2.09 -0.55 -16.04
N THR A 120 0.91 -0.92 -15.52
CA THR A 120 0.77 -1.30 -14.11
C THR A 120 1.43 -2.66 -13.88
N HIS A 121 2.39 -2.70 -12.97
CA HIS A 121 3.00 -3.93 -12.49
C HIS A 121 2.32 -4.39 -11.21
N VAL A 122 1.95 -5.66 -11.14
CA VAL A 122 1.43 -6.31 -9.93
C VAL A 122 2.49 -7.28 -9.43
N PHE A 123 2.92 -7.12 -8.18
CA PHE A 123 3.96 -7.98 -7.60
C PHE A 123 3.45 -9.41 -7.39
N ASP A 124 4.27 -10.38 -7.75
CA ASP A 124 4.00 -11.79 -7.49
C ASP A 124 4.22 -12.16 -6.01
N GLY A 125 3.71 -13.33 -5.63
CA GLY A 125 3.78 -13.83 -4.26
C GLY A 125 5.20 -14.09 -3.75
N ASP A 126 6.18 -14.30 -4.61
CA ASP A 126 7.58 -14.54 -4.23
C ASP A 126 8.37 -13.26 -3.95
N THR A 127 7.78 -12.10 -4.22
CA THR A 127 8.36 -10.79 -3.89
C THR A 127 8.34 -10.55 -2.37
N TYR A 128 9.42 -9.99 -1.84
CA TYR A 128 9.43 -9.52 -0.45
C TYR A 128 8.46 -8.35 -0.27
N LEU A 129 7.64 -8.41 0.77
CA LEU A 129 6.63 -7.39 1.07
C LEU A 129 7.24 -5.99 1.17
N LEU A 130 8.40 -5.88 1.84
CA LEU A 130 9.11 -4.62 2.01
C LEU A 130 9.47 -3.99 0.66
N ASP A 131 10.01 -4.78 -0.26
CA ASP A 131 10.41 -4.27 -1.59
C ASP A 131 9.21 -3.85 -2.43
N ALA A 132 8.10 -4.61 -2.38
CA ALA A 132 6.88 -4.25 -3.07
C ALA A 132 6.29 -2.92 -2.55
N ILE A 133 6.26 -2.73 -1.22
CA ILE A 133 5.80 -1.47 -0.61
C ILE A 133 6.69 -0.30 -1.02
N ILE A 134 8.02 -0.44 -0.93
CA ILE A 134 8.95 0.63 -1.26
C ILE A 134 8.84 1.01 -2.74
N ALA A 135 8.76 0.04 -3.64
CA ALA A 135 8.54 0.30 -5.06
C ALA A 135 7.23 1.04 -5.31
N SER A 136 6.13 0.59 -4.68
CA SER A 136 4.82 1.23 -4.77
C SER A 136 4.78 2.66 -4.23
N CYS A 137 5.70 3.03 -3.34
CA CYS A 137 5.82 4.36 -2.74
C CYS A 137 6.91 5.24 -3.39
N SER A 138 7.61 4.77 -4.41
CA SER A 138 8.72 5.49 -5.06
C SER A 138 8.21 6.53 -6.04
N VAL A 139 8.05 7.78 -5.58
CA VAL A 139 7.50 8.89 -6.37
C VAL A 139 8.57 9.47 -7.29
N PRO A 140 8.32 9.59 -8.63
CA PRO A 140 9.28 10.17 -9.57
C PRO A 140 9.65 11.59 -9.20
N GLY A 141 10.94 11.88 -9.30
CA GLY A 141 11.49 13.22 -8.97
C GLY A 141 11.70 13.47 -7.48
N LEU A 142 11.22 12.59 -6.60
CA LEU A 142 11.45 12.65 -5.14
C LEU A 142 12.31 11.50 -4.63
N THR A 143 12.16 10.34 -5.23
CA THR A 143 12.95 9.13 -4.92
C THR A 143 13.42 8.48 -6.20
N SER A 144 14.53 7.74 -6.12
CA SER A 144 14.96 6.91 -7.25
C SER A 144 13.95 5.79 -7.49
N PRO A 145 13.58 5.49 -8.74
CA PRO A 145 12.77 4.35 -9.06
C PRO A 145 13.41 3.04 -8.57
N PHE A 146 12.58 2.09 -8.16
CA PHE A 146 13.03 0.80 -7.71
C PHE A 146 13.40 -0.08 -8.93
N GLN A 147 14.63 -0.56 -8.98
CA GLN A 147 15.11 -1.39 -10.08
C GLN A 147 15.00 -2.88 -9.73
N LYS A 148 14.32 -3.65 -10.58
CA LYS A 148 14.20 -5.11 -10.43
C LYS A 148 14.01 -5.75 -11.81
N ASP A 149 14.78 -6.76 -12.11
CA ASP A 149 14.62 -7.63 -13.30
C ASP A 149 14.47 -6.85 -14.64
N GLY A 150 15.23 -5.76 -14.81
CA GLY A 150 15.16 -4.89 -15.99
C GLY A 150 13.98 -3.90 -16.00
N MET A 151 13.11 -3.94 -14.99
CA MET A 151 12.04 -2.97 -14.78
C MET A 151 12.53 -1.76 -13.99
N LEU A 152 11.91 -0.61 -14.25
CA LEU A 152 12.09 0.62 -13.50
C LEU A 152 10.76 0.96 -12.83
N LEU A 153 10.58 0.50 -11.59
CA LEU A 153 9.32 0.58 -10.87
C LEU A 153 9.22 1.87 -10.07
N SER A 154 8.07 2.49 -10.14
CA SER A 154 7.74 3.74 -9.45
C SER A 154 6.34 3.66 -8.84
N ASP A 155 5.89 4.74 -8.20
CA ASP A 155 4.60 4.80 -7.51
C ASP A 155 3.45 4.29 -8.41
N GLY A 156 2.70 3.33 -7.89
CA GLY A 156 1.57 2.73 -8.60
C GLY A 156 0.45 3.71 -8.92
N GLY A 157 0.37 4.80 -8.17
CA GLY A 157 -0.62 5.87 -8.38
C GLY A 157 -0.45 6.64 -9.69
N ILE A 158 0.67 6.49 -10.39
CA ILE A 158 0.87 7.12 -11.71
C ILE A 158 -0.15 6.59 -12.72
N LEU A 159 -0.34 5.28 -12.77
CA LEU A 159 -1.23 4.63 -13.74
C LEU A 159 -2.51 4.05 -13.12
N ASN A 160 -2.44 3.57 -11.89
CA ASN A 160 -3.58 2.91 -11.24
C ASN A 160 -3.60 3.22 -9.73
N ASN A 161 -4.09 4.41 -9.39
CA ASN A 161 -4.16 4.86 -8.00
C ASN A 161 -5.25 4.14 -7.17
N PHE A 162 -6.17 3.44 -7.83
CA PHE A 162 -7.28 2.72 -7.20
C PHE A 162 -7.49 1.37 -7.88
N PRO A 163 -6.72 0.33 -7.50
CA PRO A 163 -6.62 -0.92 -8.24
C PRO A 163 -7.81 -1.88 -8.04
N SER A 164 -9.03 -1.37 -8.13
CA SER A 164 -10.27 -2.13 -7.95
C SER A 164 -10.45 -3.24 -9.00
N ASN A 165 -9.96 -2.99 -10.22
CA ASN A 165 -10.02 -3.94 -11.33
C ASN A 165 -9.26 -5.25 -11.04
N LEU A 166 -8.24 -5.20 -10.18
CA LEU A 166 -7.40 -6.37 -9.89
C LEU A 166 -8.10 -7.41 -9.01
N ILE A 167 -9.01 -6.99 -8.14
CA ILE A 167 -9.67 -7.89 -7.18
C ILE A 167 -11.18 -7.98 -7.35
N ARG A 168 -11.78 -7.22 -8.28
CA ARG A 168 -13.23 -7.25 -8.49
C ARG A 168 -13.78 -8.66 -8.74
N GLU A 169 -13.05 -9.46 -9.50
CA GLU A 169 -13.45 -10.84 -9.84
C GLU A 169 -13.06 -11.86 -8.75
N LYS A 170 -12.24 -11.44 -7.76
CA LYS A 170 -11.76 -12.30 -6.66
C LYS A 170 -12.70 -12.33 -5.46
N CYS A 171 -13.64 -11.39 -5.35
CA CYS A 171 -14.53 -11.25 -4.21
C CYS A 171 -15.98 -11.05 -4.63
N GLU A 172 -16.90 -11.35 -3.70
CA GLU A 172 -18.33 -11.13 -3.89
C GLU A 172 -18.69 -9.67 -3.65
N LYS A 173 -18.20 -9.13 -2.55
CA LYS A 173 -18.39 -7.72 -2.15
C LYS A 173 -17.06 -6.99 -2.20
N LEU A 174 -17.05 -5.80 -2.78
CA LEU A 174 -15.87 -4.94 -2.87
C LEU A 174 -16.12 -3.65 -2.12
N ILE A 175 -15.24 -3.36 -1.17
CA ILE A 175 -15.18 -2.08 -0.46
C ILE A 175 -13.99 -1.31 -0.99
N GLY A 176 -14.20 -0.04 -1.37
CA GLY A 176 -13.15 0.84 -1.84
C GLY A 176 -12.95 2.02 -0.91
N VAL A 177 -11.69 2.32 -0.57
CA VAL A 177 -11.29 3.50 0.19
C VAL A 177 -10.46 4.39 -0.72
N TYR A 178 -11.02 5.49 -1.14
CA TYR A 178 -10.40 6.47 -2.02
C TYR A 178 -10.13 7.77 -1.25
N VAL A 179 -8.87 8.10 -1.04
CA VAL A 179 -8.46 9.22 -0.18
C VAL A 179 -7.90 10.43 -0.95
N SER A 180 -7.98 10.41 -2.27
CA SER A 180 -7.64 11.56 -3.11
C SER A 180 -8.89 12.40 -3.42
N PRO A 181 -8.75 13.72 -3.71
CA PRO A 181 -9.87 14.52 -4.18
C PRO A 181 -10.46 13.89 -5.45
N LEU A 182 -11.78 13.84 -5.53
CA LEU A 182 -12.45 13.52 -6.80
C LEU A 182 -12.15 14.66 -7.78
N GLN A 183 -11.67 14.32 -8.96
CA GLN A 183 -11.53 15.28 -10.05
C GLN A 183 -12.87 15.30 -10.80
N ASP A 184 -13.44 16.51 -10.97
CA ASP A 184 -14.61 16.76 -11.80
C ASP A 184 -14.29 16.53 -13.29
#